data_ecc2cbbe7b5b6915d2b874c9420b92e2
#
_entry.id   ecc2cbbe7b5b6915d2b874c9420b92e2
#
_cell.length_a   1.000
_cell.length_b   1.000
_cell.length_c   1.000
_cell.angle_alpha   90.00
_cell.angle_beta   90.00
_cell.angle_gamma   90.00
#
_symmetry.space_group_name_H-M   'P 1'
#
loop_
_entity.id
_entity.type
_entity.pdbx_description
1 polymer ?
#
loop_
_entity_poly.entity_id
_entity_poly.type
_entity_poly.pdbx_seq_one_letter_code
_entity_poly.pdbx_strand_id
1 'polypeptide(L)'
;MAKQPHLLVEAGELADIALVPGDPGRVDRIPDHCENAETVAQNREYKLVNANYEGQELTICSTGIGSPSAAIALEELAAVGVETFLRVGTTGALQPEIEIGDTVVATGAAKDEGTTKRYEKSEVPAVPDYGVLSALVEAAEDRSAPVHVGPIATDDAFYAETDAYVEAWSEAGLLCVEMEAAALFTLA
;
A
#
# COMPACT_ATOMS: atom_id res chain seq x y z
N MET A 1 -3.68 -17.53 19.97
CA MET A 1 -4.32 -16.21 20.22
C MET A 1 -5.69 -16.24 19.55
N ALA A 2 -6.61 -15.33 19.89
CA ALA A 2 -7.91 -15.30 19.22
C ALA A 2 -7.74 -14.81 17.77
N LYS A 3 -8.55 -15.31 16.84
CA LYS A 3 -8.59 -14.85 15.46
C LYS A 3 -8.89 -13.36 15.39
N GLN A 4 -8.22 -12.67 14.48
CA GLN A 4 -8.48 -11.26 14.20
C GLN A 4 -9.91 -11.07 13.66
N PRO A 5 -10.63 -10.02 14.08
CA PRO A 5 -12.06 -9.88 13.80
C PRO A 5 -12.40 -9.64 12.32
N HIS A 6 -11.51 -9.04 11.54
CA HIS A 6 -11.74 -8.74 10.13
C HIS A 6 -10.99 -9.69 9.19
N LEU A 7 -9.71 -9.92 9.42
CA LEU A 7 -8.89 -10.81 8.57
C LEU A 7 -9.17 -12.30 8.83
N LEU A 8 -9.75 -12.64 9.97
CA LEU A 8 -10.08 -14.02 10.40
C LEU A 8 -8.87 -14.96 10.49
N VAL A 9 -7.71 -14.42 10.78
CA VAL A 9 -6.43 -15.14 10.94
C VAL A 9 -5.88 -15.02 12.36
N GLU A 10 -4.95 -15.91 12.71
CA GLU A 10 -4.25 -15.92 13.99
C GLU A 10 -2.73 -16.00 13.79
N ALA A 11 -1.96 -15.76 14.85
CA ALA A 11 -0.50 -15.76 14.79
C ALA A 11 0.06 -17.10 14.30
N GLY A 12 1.02 -17.03 13.38
CA GLY A 12 1.68 -18.18 12.76
C GLY A 12 0.99 -18.70 11.50
N GLU A 13 -0.13 -18.10 11.07
CA GLU A 13 -0.79 -18.45 9.81
C GLU A 13 -0.25 -17.66 8.60
N LEU A 14 0.48 -16.56 8.82
CA LEU A 14 0.96 -15.65 7.77
C LEU A 14 2.50 -15.57 7.76
N ALA A 15 3.06 -15.15 6.62
CA ALA A 15 4.47 -14.81 6.49
C ALA A 15 4.80 -13.45 7.14
N ASP A 16 6.08 -13.20 7.41
CA ASP A 16 6.57 -11.95 8.01
C ASP A 16 6.48 -10.76 7.04
N ILE A 17 6.40 -11.02 5.73
CA ILE A 17 6.27 -10.01 4.67
C ILE A 17 4.87 -10.06 4.09
N ALA A 18 4.20 -8.91 4.03
CA ALA A 18 2.91 -8.79 3.37
C ALA A 18 2.94 -7.84 2.17
N LEU A 19 2.46 -8.32 1.02
CA LEU A 19 2.15 -7.50 -0.14
C LEU A 19 0.69 -7.07 -0.06
N VAL A 20 0.43 -5.75 -0.01
CA VAL A 20 -0.88 -5.20 0.32
C VAL A 20 -1.49 -4.38 -0.83
N PRO A 21 -2.12 -5.03 -1.83
CA PRO A 21 -2.93 -4.35 -2.84
C PRO A 21 -4.26 -3.89 -2.25
N GLY A 22 -4.89 -2.86 -2.84
CA GLY A 22 -6.23 -2.41 -2.44
C GLY A 22 -7.34 -3.38 -2.88
N ASP A 23 -7.29 -3.80 -4.14
CA ASP A 23 -8.32 -4.62 -4.80
C ASP A 23 -8.17 -6.12 -4.53
N PRO A 24 -9.21 -6.81 -3.99
CA PRO A 24 -9.21 -8.27 -3.85
C PRO A 24 -8.93 -9.03 -5.16
N GLY A 25 -9.33 -8.49 -6.30
CA GLY A 25 -9.05 -9.09 -7.62
C GLY A 25 -7.55 -9.13 -7.97
N ARG A 26 -6.72 -8.30 -7.35
CA ARG A 26 -5.26 -8.39 -7.49
C ARG A 26 -4.68 -9.52 -6.66
N VAL A 27 -5.29 -9.85 -5.52
CA VAL A 27 -4.91 -11.01 -4.71
C VAL A 27 -5.12 -12.31 -5.48
N ASP A 28 -6.01 -12.34 -6.48
CA ASP A 28 -6.18 -13.48 -7.39
C ASP A 28 -5.12 -13.54 -8.51
N ARG A 29 -4.57 -12.40 -8.92
CA ARG A 29 -3.65 -12.31 -10.07
C ARG A 29 -2.17 -12.33 -9.69
N ILE A 30 -1.81 -11.74 -8.56
CA ILE A 30 -0.42 -11.71 -8.08
C ILE A 30 0.14 -13.13 -7.91
N PRO A 31 -0.61 -14.11 -7.37
CA PRO A 31 -0.15 -15.50 -7.24
C PRO A 31 0.22 -16.20 -8.54
N ASP A 32 -0.24 -15.73 -9.70
CA ASP A 32 0.18 -16.27 -11.00
C ASP A 32 1.69 -16.13 -11.25
N HIS A 33 2.34 -15.23 -10.51
CA HIS A 33 3.80 -15.01 -10.53
C HIS A 33 4.55 -15.69 -9.37
N CYS A 34 3.85 -16.46 -8.55
CA CYS A 34 4.38 -17.08 -7.33
C CYS A 34 4.25 -18.60 -7.37
N GLU A 35 4.90 -19.27 -6.44
CA GLU A 35 4.80 -20.70 -6.20
C GLU A 35 3.97 -20.99 -4.94
N ASN A 36 3.36 -22.18 -4.87
CA ASN A 36 2.68 -22.69 -3.68
C ASN A 36 1.60 -21.75 -3.12
N ALA A 37 0.87 -21.06 -3.97
CA ALA A 37 -0.17 -20.13 -3.53
C ALA A 37 -1.35 -20.87 -2.88
N GLU A 38 -1.70 -20.46 -1.66
CA GLU A 38 -2.81 -21.02 -0.89
C GLU A 38 -3.66 -19.90 -0.28
N THR A 39 -4.98 -19.96 -0.49
CA THR A 39 -5.91 -19.01 0.14
C THR A 39 -6.04 -19.32 1.63
N VAL A 40 -5.73 -18.34 2.47
CA VAL A 40 -5.80 -18.45 3.93
C VAL A 40 -7.18 -18.05 4.45
N ALA A 41 -7.68 -16.89 4.02
CA ALA A 41 -8.96 -16.36 4.46
C ALA A 41 -9.56 -15.39 3.44
N GLN A 42 -10.89 -15.21 3.52
CA GLN A 42 -11.59 -14.15 2.80
C GLN A 42 -12.78 -13.68 3.63
N ASN A 43 -12.84 -12.37 3.87
CA ASN A 43 -13.96 -11.74 4.58
C ASN A 43 -14.06 -10.28 4.14
N ARG A 44 -15.23 -9.83 3.73
CA ARG A 44 -15.47 -8.48 3.19
C ARG A 44 -14.51 -8.18 2.03
N GLU A 45 -13.84 -7.03 2.08
CA GLU A 45 -12.79 -6.58 1.15
C GLU A 45 -11.43 -7.26 1.37
N TYR A 46 -11.26 -7.96 2.48
CA TYR A 46 -10.00 -8.62 2.84
C TYR A 46 -9.95 -10.04 2.29
N LYS A 47 -8.99 -10.30 1.44
CA LYS A 47 -8.65 -11.63 0.93
C LYS A 47 -7.16 -11.87 1.17
N LEU A 48 -6.82 -13.04 1.71
CA LEU A 48 -5.46 -13.40 2.09
C LEU A 48 -5.03 -14.68 1.36
N VAL A 49 -3.85 -14.62 0.78
CA VAL A 49 -3.17 -15.74 0.13
C VAL A 49 -1.73 -15.78 0.61
N ASN A 50 -1.27 -16.93 1.10
CA ASN A 50 0.17 -17.18 1.29
C ASN A 50 0.75 -17.72 -0.01
N ALA A 51 1.97 -17.34 -0.34
CA ALA A 51 2.67 -17.77 -1.54
C ALA A 51 4.20 -17.75 -1.32
N ASN A 52 4.94 -18.27 -2.29
CA ASN A 52 6.40 -18.21 -2.31
C ASN A 52 6.85 -17.52 -3.60
N TYR A 53 7.75 -16.57 -3.48
CA TYR A 53 8.35 -15.88 -4.63
C TYR A 53 9.88 -15.96 -4.52
N GLU A 54 10.54 -16.64 -5.45
CA GLU A 54 11.99 -16.83 -5.48
C GLU A 54 12.57 -17.35 -4.15
N GLY A 55 11.85 -18.25 -3.48
CA GLY A 55 12.25 -18.83 -2.18
C GLY A 55 11.88 -17.99 -0.95
N GLN A 56 11.30 -16.82 -1.12
CA GLN A 56 10.80 -15.99 -0.02
C GLN A 56 9.31 -16.24 0.20
N GLU A 57 8.93 -16.60 1.41
CA GLU A 57 7.53 -16.67 1.82
C GLU A 57 6.93 -15.25 1.94
N LEU A 58 5.73 -15.07 1.44
CA LEU A 58 4.98 -13.82 1.53
C LEU A 58 3.48 -14.06 1.68
N THR A 59 2.82 -13.13 2.34
CA THR A 59 1.36 -13.04 2.40
C THR A 59 0.88 -11.93 1.47
N ILE A 60 -0.14 -12.20 0.66
CA ILE A 60 -0.81 -11.18 -0.17
C ILE A 60 -2.15 -10.91 0.49
N CYS A 61 -2.41 -9.66 0.88
CA CYS A 61 -3.65 -9.27 1.57
C CYS A 61 -4.26 -8.03 0.92
N SER A 62 -5.51 -8.11 0.44
CA SER A 62 -6.21 -6.90 0.00
C SER A 62 -6.60 -6.01 1.19
N THR A 63 -6.46 -4.71 1.03
CA THR A 63 -6.77 -3.72 2.07
C THR A 63 -8.13 -3.06 1.90
N GLY A 64 -8.79 -3.26 0.75
CA GLY A 64 -9.94 -2.45 0.36
C GLY A 64 -9.52 -1.04 -0.08
N ILE A 65 -10.46 -0.11 -0.09
CA ILE A 65 -10.27 1.29 -0.52
C ILE A 65 -10.23 2.20 0.71
N GLY A 66 -9.24 3.08 0.72
CA GLY A 66 -9.11 4.17 1.68
C GLY A 66 -8.39 3.83 2.97
N SER A 67 -7.85 4.86 3.58
CA SER A 67 -7.03 4.79 4.80
C SER A 67 -7.71 4.05 5.97
N PRO A 68 -9.03 4.19 6.25
CA PRO A 68 -9.66 3.43 7.33
C PRO A 68 -9.63 1.92 7.12
N SER A 69 -9.90 1.44 5.89
CA SER A 69 -9.87 0.02 5.58
C SER A 69 -8.45 -0.53 5.61
N ALA A 70 -7.49 0.20 5.05
CA ALA A 70 -6.08 -0.15 5.11
C ALA A 70 -5.57 -0.23 6.55
N ALA A 71 -5.92 0.73 7.41
CA ALA A 71 -5.52 0.73 8.81
C ALA A 71 -5.99 -0.54 9.56
N ILE A 72 -7.22 -0.99 9.33
CA ILE A 72 -7.71 -2.25 9.93
C ILE A 72 -6.85 -3.43 9.47
N ALA A 73 -6.55 -3.54 8.17
CA ALA A 73 -5.71 -4.62 7.67
C ALA A 73 -4.31 -4.61 8.28
N LEU A 74 -3.66 -3.44 8.32
CA LEU A 74 -2.30 -3.27 8.83
C LEU A 74 -2.19 -3.62 10.32
N GLU A 75 -3.10 -3.11 11.13
CA GLU A 75 -3.16 -3.41 12.57
C GLU A 75 -3.34 -4.91 12.84
N GLU A 76 -4.27 -5.56 12.12
CA GLU A 76 -4.52 -6.98 12.31
C GLU A 76 -3.39 -7.86 11.76
N LEU A 77 -2.76 -7.49 10.63
CA LEU A 77 -1.58 -8.17 10.10
C LEU A 77 -0.40 -8.06 11.07
N ALA A 78 -0.10 -6.86 11.59
CA ALA A 78 0.94 -6.64 12.58
C ALA A 78 0.67 -7.44 13.88
N ALA A 79 -0.58 -7.46 14.34
CA ALA A 79 -0.98 -8.20 15.55
C ALA A 79 -0.77 -9.73 15.43
N VAL A 80 -0.71 -10.28 14.22
CA VAL A 80 -0.46 -11.72 13.99
C VAL A 80 0.97 -12.03 13.56
N GLY A 81 1.86 -11.03 13.48
CA GLY A 81 3.29 -11.20 13.30
C GLY A 81 3.87 -10.76 11.96
N VAL A 82 3.11 -10.06 11.11
CA VAL A 82 3.67 -9.44 9.90
C VAL A 82 4.55 -8.26 10.32
N GLU A 83 5.77 -8.21 9.79
CA GLU A 83 6.80 -7.22 10.15
C GLU A 83 7.10 -6.24 9.02
N THR A 84 6.88 -6.64 7.75
CA THR A 84 7.17 -5.81 6.58
C THR A 84 5.97 -5.71 5.67
N PHE A 85 5.62 -4.49 5.27
CA PHE A 85 4.48 -4.19 4.41
C PHE A 85 4.94 -3.55 3.11
N LEU A 86 4.55 -4.14 1.96
CA LEU A 86 4.80 -3.61 0.62
C LEU A 86 3.47 -3.31 -0.06
N ARG A 87 3.22 -2.05 -0.40
CA ARG A 87 1.99 -1.68 -1.09
C ARG A 87 2.18 -1.66 -2.61
N VAL A 88 1.27 -2.32 -3.30
CA VAL A 88 1.12 -2.25 -4.76
C VAL A 88 -0.27 -1.70 -5.09
N GLY A 89 -0.31 -0.52 -5.68
CA GLY A 89 -1.55 0.19 -5.99
C GLY A 89 -1.58 0.77 -7.39
N THR A 90 -2.73 1.34 -7.75
CA THR A 90 -2.89 2.26 -8.87
C THR A 90 -3.09 3.66 -8.31
N THR A 91 -2.77 4.68 -9.10
CA THR A 91 -2.75 6.07 -8.67
C THR A 91 -3.10 7.01 -9.81
N GLY A 92 -3.58 8.21 -9.53
CA GLY A 92 -3.78 9.28 -10.49
C GLY A 92 -2.53 10.15 -10.59
N ALA A 93 -1.97 10.32 -11.80
CA ALA A 93 -0.82 11.19 -12.01
C ALA A 93 -1.18 12.66 -11.79
N LEU A 94 -0.30 13.40 -11.11
CA LEU A 94 -0.40 14.85 -10.87
C LEU A 94 0.62 15.64 -11.70
N GLN A 95 1.58 14.96 -12.30
CA GLN A 95 2.63 15.59 -13.12
C GLN A 95 2.45 15.19 -14.58
N PRO A 96 2.61 16.13 -15.52
CA PRO A 96 2.35 15.88 -16.95
C PRO A 96 3.34 14.89 -17.61
N GLU A 97 4.50 14.67 -17.02
CA GLU A 97 5.50 13.73 -17.50
C GLU A 97 5.23 12.26 -17.08
N ILE A 98 4.26 12.01 -16.21
CA ILE A 98 3.92 10.65 -15.75
C ILE A 98 2.82 10.11 -16.64
N GLU A 99 3.13 9.05 -17.37
CA GLU A 99 2.21 8.42 -18.32
C GLU A 99 1.53 7.16 -17.72
N ILE A 100 0.48 6.71 -18.39
CA ILE A 100 -0.21 5.47 -18.00
C ILE A 100 0.74 4.28 -18.19
N GLY A 101 0.99 3.55 -17.11
CA GLY A 101 1.89 2.39 -17.08
C GLY A 101 3.25 2.68 -16.46
N ASP A 102 3.56 3.95 -16.17
CA ASP A 102 4.76 4.31 -15.42
C ASP A 102 4.68 3.82 -13.98
N THR A 103 5.83 3.59 -13.38
CA THR A 103 5.95 3.21 -11.97
C THR A 103 6.29 4.42 -11.13
N VAL A 104 5.54 4.63 -10.03
CA VAL A 104 5.87 5.64 -9.02
C VAL A 104 6.29 4.94 -7.74
N VAL A 105 7.49 5.26 -7.23
CA VAL A 105 7.99 4.84 -5.92
C VAL A 105 7.86 6.01 -4.95
N ALA A 106 6.98 5.86 -3.96
CA ALA A 106 6.66 6.92 -3.02
C ALA A 106 7.74 7.10 -1.94
N THR A 107 8.30 8.31 -1.83
CA THR A 107 9.26 8.67 -0.78
C THR A 107 8.59 9.24 0.49
N GLY A 108 7.30 9.49 0.43
CA GLY A 108 6.46 9.99 1.49
C GLY A 108 5.08 10.31 0.97
N ALA A 109 4.11 10.47 1.85
CA ALA A 109 2.74 10.79 1.51
C ALA A 109 2.23 12.01 2.28
N ALA A 110 1.65 12.99 1.56
CA ALA A 110 0.90 14.07 2.18
C ALA A 110 -0.38 13.51 2.81
N LYS A 111 -0.62 13.84 4.09
CA LYS A 111 -1.74 13.34 4.90
C LYS A 111 -2.99 14.20 4.67
N ASP A 112 -3.64 14.08 3.52
CA ASP A 112 -4.89 14.78 3.23
C ASP A 112 -6.14 13.91 3.47
N GLU A 113 -6.02 13.00 4.43
CA GLU A 113 -7.02 12.06 4.88
C GLU A 113 -7.26 12.19 6.40
N GLY A 114 -8.25 11.50 6.93
CA GLY A 114 -8.67 11.62 8.33
C GLY A 114 -8.12 10.59 9.29
N THR A 115 -7.65 9.45 8.80
CA THR A 115 -7.30 8.27 9.61
C THR A 115 -5.99 8.48 10.38
N THR A 116 -4.92 8.89 9.70
CA THR A 116 -3.60 9.10 10.33
C THR A 116 -3.63 10.12 11.44
N LYS A 117 -4.51 11.12 11.37
CA LYS A 117 -4.72 12.14 12.41
C LYS A 117 -5.21 11.55 13.74
N ARG A 118 -5.66 10.31 13.76
CA ARG A 118 -6.07 9.57 14.98
C ARG A 118 -4.91 8.80 15.61
N TYR A 119 -3.86 8.55 14.84
CA TYR A 119 -2.67 7.79 15.26
C TYR A 119 -1.51 8.73 15.59
N GLU A 120 -1.29 9.74 14.76
CA GLU A 120 -0.14 10.64 14.87
C GLU A 120 -0.57 12.08 14.52
N LYS A 121 0.22 13.07 14.97
CA LYS A 121 0.01 14.48 14.61
C LYS A 121 0.24 14.70 13.12
N SER A 122 -0.54 15.62 12.52
CA SER A 122 -0.44 15.92 11.08
C SER A 122 0.94 16.43 10.67
N GLU A 123 1.69 17.08 11.59
CA GLU A 123 3.03 17.61 11.36
C GLU A 123 4.11 16.53 11.27
N VAL A 124 3.84 15.31 11.77
CA VAL A 124 4.77 14.17 11.60
C VAL A 124 4.61 13.63 10.18
N PRO A 125 5.66 13.62 9.35
CA PRO A 125 5.56 13.17 7.97
C PRO A 125 5.27 11.67 7.89
N ALA A 126 4.41 11.27 6.97
CA ALA A 126 4.23 9.86 6.60
C ALA A 126 5.33 9.48 5.60
N VAL A 127 6.32 8.72 6.05
CA VAL A 127 7.48 8.30 5.26
C VAL A 127 7.70 6.79 5.38
N PRO A 128 8.14 6.11 4.31
CA PRO A 128 8.44 4.69 4.35
C PRO A 128 9.73 4.41 5.13
N ASP A 129 9.94 3.15 5.53
CA ASP A 129 11.25 2.67 5.96
C ASP A 129 12.29 2.87 4.85
N TYR A 130 13.46 3.40 5.22
CA TYR A 130 14.51 3.73 4.25
C TYR A 130 15.10 2.50 3.56
N GLY A 131 15.22 1.38 4.25
CA GLY A 131 15.76 0.13 3.69
C GLY A 131 14.81 -0.43 2.64
N VAL A 132 13.52 -0.49 2.94
CA VAL A 132 12.47 -0.93 2.01
C VAL A 132 12.37 0.00 0.81
N LEU A 133 12.38 1.31 1.03
CA LEU A 133 12.37 2.32 -0.05
C LEU A 133 13.56 2.14 -0.99
N SER A 134 14.78 2.01 -0.46
CA SER A 134 15.99 1.86 -1.26
C SER A 134 15.96 0.58 -2.11
N ALA A 135 15.51 -0.53 -1.54
CA ALA A 135 15.36 -1.79 -2.26
C ALA A 135 14.30 -1.70 -3.38
N LEU A 136 13.20 -1.00 -3.14
CA LEU A 136 12.17 -0.77 -4.18
C LEU A 136 12.68 0.11 -5.32
N VAL A 137 13.46 1.16 -5.03
CA VAL A 137 14.06 2.03 -6.05
C VAL A 137 15.04 1.23 -6.89
N GLU A 138 15.97 0.48 -6.28
CA GLU A 138 16.93 -0.36 -6.98
C GLU A 138 16.22 -1.40 -7.87
N ALA A 139 15.24 -2.11 -7.35
CA ALA A 139 14.46 -3.08 -8.13
C ALA A 139 13.66 -2.44 -9.28
N ALA A 140 13.22 -1.19 -9.12
CA ALA A 140 12.48 -0.47 -10.15
C ALA A 140 13.38 0.01 -11.28
N GLU A 141 14.62 0.43 -11.00
CA GLU A 141 15.62 0.87 -12.00
C GLU A 141 16.01 -0.25 -12.97
N ASP A 142 15.96 -1.50 -12.56
CA ASP A 142 16.23 -2.66 -13.41
C ASP A 142 15.10 -2.96 -14.42
N ARG A 143 14.00 -2.24 -14.36
CA ARG A 143 12.85 -2.42 -15.25
C ARG A 143 12.94 -1.54 -16.48
N SER A 144 12.33 -1.98 -17.59
CA SER A 144 12.27 -1.22 -18.84
C SER A 144 11.25 -0.08 -18.85
N ALA A 145 10.32 -0.05 -17.89
CA ALA A 145 9.31 1.02 -17.78
C ALA A 145 9.89 2.23 -17.04
N PRO A 146 9.46 3.47 -17.39
CA PRO A 146 9.84 4.65 -16.64
C PRO A 146 9.50 4.55 -15.16
N VAL A 147 10.41 5.05 -14.31
CA VAL A 147 10.27 5.07 -12.86
C VAL A 147 10.39 6.49 -12.35
N HIS A 148 9.42 6.92 -11.57
CA HIS A 148 9.40 8.22 -10.90
C HIS A 148 9.53 7.99 -9.40
N VAL A 149 10.43 8.70 -8.74
CA VAL A 149 10.68 8.58 -7.29
C VAL A 149 10.41 9.91 -6.63
N GLY A 150 9.44 9.98 -5.74
CA GLY A 150 9.09 11.24 -5.08
C GLY A 150 7.86 11.14 -4.16
N PRO A 151 7.47 12.28 -3.56
CA PRO A 151 6.31 12.35 -2.66
C PRO A 151 4.99 12.23 -3.43
N ILE A 152 3.97 11.71 -2.75
CA ILE A 152 2.62 11.54 -3.28
C ILE A 152 1.57 12.16 -2.34
N ALA A 153 0.31 12.22 -2.76
CA ALA A 153 -0.81 12.60 -1.91
C ALA A 153 -1.65 11.37 -1.54
N THR A 154 -2.16 11.33 -0.31
CA THR A 154 -3.21 10.41 0.11
C THR A 154 -4.46 11.20 0.47
N ASP A 155 -5.57 10.96 -0.25
CA ASP A 155 -6.86 11.63 -0.06
C ASP A 155 -7.99 10.62 0.23
N ASP A 156 -9.02 11.05 0.95
CA ASP A 156 -10.19 10.23 1.29
C ASP A 156 -11.33 10.33 0.25
N ALA A 157 -11.31 11.33 -0.62
CA ALA A 157 -12.51 11.76 -1.33
C ALA A 157 -12.39 11.78 -2.86
N PHE A 158 -12.22 10.61 -3.47
CA PHE A 158 -11.96 10.39 -4.90
C PHE A 158 -12.79 11.27 -5.86
N TYR A 159 -14.08 11.49 -5.59
CA TYR A 159 -14.96 12.30 -6.44
C TYR A 159 -15.05 13.78 -6.03
N ALA A 160 -14.34 14.20 -4.99
CA ALA A 160 -14.32 15.59 -4.53
C ALA A 160 -13.11 16.38 -5.02
N GLU A 161 -12.20 15.75 -5.74
CA GLU A 161 -11.06 16.39 -6.36
C GLU A 161 -11.51 17.43 -7.40
N THR A 162 -11.11 18.68 -7.21
CA THR A 162 -11.36 19.78 -8.16
C THR A 162 -10.08 20.11 -8.91
N ASP A 163 -10.19 20.75 -10.08
CA ASP A 163 -9.03 21.20 -10.85
C ASP A 163 -8.06 22.03 -10.00
N ALA A 164 -8.58 22.95 -9.18
CA ALA A 164 -7.76 23.77 -8.28
C ALA A 164 -7.05 22.98 -7.18
N TYR A 165 -7.65 21.90 -6.71
CA TYR A 165 -7.08 21.00 -5.71
C TYR A 165 -5.94 20.17 -6.31
N VAL A 166 -6.18 19.61 -7.50
CA VAL A 166 -5.17 18.87 -8.28
C VAL A 166 -3.99 19.78 -8.65
N GLU A 167 -4.28 21.03 -9.09
CA GLU A 167 -3.25 22.00 -9.42
C GLU A 167 -2.37 22.35 -8.21
N ALA A 168 -2.97 22.56 -7.04
CA ALA A 168 -2.23 22.84 -5.81
C ALA A 168 -1.28 21.70 -5.41
N TRP A 169 -1.70 20.45 -5.55
CA TRP A 169 -0.81 19.30 -5.31
C TRP A 169 0.30 19.18 -6.36
N SER A 170 -0.04 19.42 -7.63
CA SER A 170 0.94 19.43 -8.72
C SER A 170 2.00 20.50 -8.52
N GLU A 171 1.59 21.73 -8.15
CA GLU A 171 2.50 22.84 -7.83
C GLU A 171 3.38 22.55 -6.61
N ALA A 172 2.87 21.80 -5.64
CA ALA A 172 3.64 21.32 -4.48
C ALA A 172 4.67 20.23 -4.84
N GLY A 173 4.68 19.74 -6.08
CA GLY A 173 5.62 18.73 -6.57
C GLY A 173 5.24 17.30 -6.18
N LEU A 174 3.97 17.04 -5.81
CA LEU A 174 3.51 15.68 -5.58
C LEU A 174 3.35 14.96 -6.93
N LEU A 175 3.80 13.71 -6.99
CA LEU A 175 3.84 12.95 -8.25
C LEU A 175 2.49 12.38 -8.64
N CYS A 176 1.72 11.93 -7.65
CA CYS A 176 0.44 11.28 -7.87
C CYS A 176 -0.43 11.31 -6.61
N VAL A 177 -1.71 10.93 -6.75
CA VAL A 177 -2.67 10.79 -5.65
C VAL A 177 -3.23 9.39 -5.58
N GLU A 178 -3.38 8.86 -4.36
CA GLU A 178 -4.00 7.59 -4.03
C GLU A 178 -4.72 7.71 -2.67
N MET A 179 -5.13 6.61 -2.01
CA MET A 179 -6.03 6.70 -0.86
C MET A 179 -5.54 5.99 0.41
N GLU A 180 -4.30 5.42 0.47
CA GLU A 180 -3.88 4.55 1.59
C GLU A 180 -2.43 4.71 2.07
N ALA A 181 -1.54 5.24 1.24
CA ALA A 181 -0.10 5.25 1.54
C ALA A 181 0.26 6.02 2.82
N ALA A 182 -0.43 7.13 3.11
CA ALA A 182 -0.19 7.86 4.36
C ALA A 182 -0.52 6.99 5.60
N ALA A 183 -1.60 6.21 5.54
CA ALA A 183 -1.95 5.27 6.61
C ALA A 183 -0.89 4.15 6.72
N LEU A 184 -0.46 3.58 5.59
CA LEU A 184 0.60 2.57 5.57
C LEU A 184 1.87 3.09 6.24
N PHE A 185 2.40 4.23 5.80
CA PHE A 185 3.64 4.80 6.34
C PHE A 185 3.54 5.29 7.79
N THR A 186 2.34 5.50 8.29
CA THR A 186 2.13 5.96 9.67
C THR A 186 2.01 4.79 10.65
N LEU A 187 1.52 3.62 10.19
CA LEU A 187 1.14 2.48 11.02
C LEU A 187 2.14 1.31 10.97
N ALA A 188 2.92 1.20 9.89
CA ALA A 188 3.89 0.13 9.67
C ALA A 188 5.21 0.34 10.42
#